data_22d4ca6114fc7cf579b97dc8d139ad96
#
_entry.id   22d4ca6114fc7cf579b97dc8d139ad96
#
_cell.length_a   1.000
_cell.length_b   1.000
_cell.length_c   1.000
_cell.angle_alpha   90.00
_cell.angle_beta   90.00
_cell.angle_gamma   90.00
#
_symmetry.space_group_name_H-M   'P 1'
#
loop_
_entity.id
_entity.type
_entity.pdbx_description
1 polymer ?
#
loop_
_entity_poly.entity_id
_entity_poly.type
_entity_poly.pdbx_seq_one_letter_code
_entity_poly.pdbx_strand_id
1 'polypeptide(L)'
;LFYLICCNFLVQFSGSIILKFEINEQLPALNISDFNESVINAKFYKIFEQADLIIDATATSNVSQRINEVYFSNKNIQAPILYTWIMGNGECVQSLFVDKNVKTACRSCIDKSGYPIRDQYDALAGLNTIVNFSACSDYTPYSVSASQSASVLATDLILDWLRGNVSPRYRTRYTERWVGNKIESADYLPHKDCHVCQNAC
;
A
#
# COMPACT_ATOMS: atom_id res chain seq x y z
N LEU A 1 7.49 10.05 -13.10
CA LEU A 1 6.51 10.77 -12.29
C LEU A 1 5.95 9.83 -11.22
N PHE A 2 6.11 10.19 -9.95
CA PHE A 2 5.65 9.35 -8.84
C PHE A 2 4.33 9.89 -8.30
N TYR A 3 3.38 9.01 -8.06
CA TYR A 3 2.13 9.34 -7.38
C TYR A 3 2.06 8.61 -6.05
N LEU A 4 1.99 9.38 -4.96
CA LEU A 4 1.78 8.91 -3.61
C LEU A 4 0.32 9.15 -3.22
N ILE A 5 -0.38 8.07 -2.87
CA ILE A 5 -1.75 8.11 -2.38
C ILE A 5 -1.70 7.88 -0.86
N CYS A 6 -2.02 8.93 -0.10
CA CYS A 6 -2.07 8.88 1.35
C CYS A 6 -3.49 9.05 1.86
N CYS A 7 -3.82 8.46 3.00
CA CYS A 7 -5.06 8.74 3.71
C CYS A 7 -5.07 10.19 4.20
N ASN A 8 -6.17 10.90 3.93
CA ASN A 8 -6.48 12.13 4.62
C ASN A 8 -6.84 11.80 6.06
N PHE A 9 -5.91 11.98 6.99
CA PHE A 9 -6.25 12.02 8.41
C PHE A 9 -7.01 13.31 8.68
N LEU A 10 -8.23 13.16 9.23
CA LEU A 10 -9.17 14.21 9.59
C LEU A 10 -8.59 15.19 10.61
N VAL A 11 -7.90 16.19 10.13
CA VAL A 11 -7.90 17.52 10.75
C VAL A 11 -8.49 18.44 9.70
N GLN A 12 -9.25 19.47 10.09
CA GLN A 12 -10.00 20.41 9.24
C GLN A 12 -9.20 21.13 8.12
N PHE A 13 -7.96 20.71 7.88
CA PHE A 13 -7.11 21.07 6.74
C PHE A 13 -6.71 19.78 6.03
N SER A 14 -6.83 19.73 4.71
CA SER A 14 -6.47 18.53 3.96
C SER A 14 -5.00 18.18 4.24
N GLY A 15 -4.76 16.98 4.79
CA GLY A 15 -3.42 16.52 5.14
C GLY A 15 -2.43 16.55 3.96
N SER A 16 -2.95 16.47 2.72
CA SER A 16 -2.19 16.61 1.48
C SER A 16 -1.56 18.00 1.32
N ILE A 17 -2.25 19.08 1.70
CA ILE A 17 -1.73 20.46 1.61
C ILE A 17 -0.59 20.67 2.59
N ILE A 18 -0.72 20.19 3.83
CA ILE A 18 0.33 20.30 4.85
C ILE A 18 1.56 19.51 4.40
N LEU A 19 1.37 18.27 3.97
CA LEU A 19 2.46 17.42 3.50
C LEU A 19 3.18 18.05 2.30
N LYS A 20 2.45 18.64 1.34
CA LYS A 20 3.02 19.37 0.22
C LYS A 20 3.88 20.52 0.67
N PHE A 21 3.40 21.33 1.64
CA PHE A 21 4.14 22.46 2.17
C PHE A 21 5.45 22.00 2.82
N GLU A 22 5.40 21.02 3.71
CA GLU A 22 6.58 20.48 4.39
C GLU A 22 7.61 19.90 3.42
N ILE A 23 7.16 19.15 2.40
CA ILE A 23 8.08 18.59 1.40
C ILE A 23 8.69 19.69 0.55
N ASN A 24 7.93 20.70 0.12
CA ASN A 24 8.46 21.82 -0.66
C ASN A 24 9.49 22.65 0.10
N GLU A 25 9.34 22.78 1.43
CA GLU A 25 10.36 23.44 2.25
C GLU A 25 11.68 22.67 2.29
N GLN A 26 11.60 21.35 2.37
CA GLN A 26 12.79 20.48 2.45
C GLN A 26 13.41 20.19 1.08
N LEU A 27 12.59 20.09 0.05
CA LEU A 27 12.98 19.68 -1.30
C LEU A 27 12.36 20.62 -2.36
N PRO A 28 12.79 21.88 -2.42
CA PRO A 28 12.16 22.90 -3.28
C PRO A 28 12.28 22.63 -4.78
N ALA A 29 13.18 21.73 -5.17
CA ALA A 29 13.34 21.31 -6.58
C ALA A 29 12.28 20.31 -7.05
N LEU A 30 11.47 19.74 -6.13
CA LEU A 30 10.40 18.82 -6.49
C LEU A 30 9.14 19.59 -6.92
N ASN A 31 8.59 19.17 -8.06
CA ASN A 31 7.28 19.66 -8.49
C ASN A 31 6.18 18.77 -7.88
N ILE A 32 5.53 19.27 -6.82
CA ILE A 32 4.50 18.53 -6.08
C ILE A 32 3.13 19.12 -6.38
N SER A 33 2.24 18.28 -6.87
CA SER A 33 0.82 18.59 -7.01
C SER A 33 0.01 17.82 -5.97
N ASP A 34 -0.93 18.48 -5.33
CA ASP A 34 -1.89 17.88 -4.41
C ASP A 34 -3.29 17.89 -4.99
N PHE A 35 -4.04 16.85 -4.67
CA PHE A 35 -5.41 16.68 -5.11
C PHE A 35 -6.28 16.34 -3.91
N ASN A 36 -7.17 17.25 -3.54
CA ASN A 36 -8.12 17.07 -2.45
C ASN A 36 -9.40 16.39 -2.97
N GLU A 37 -9.25 15.22 -3.55
CA GLU A 37 -10.36 14.45 -4.12
C GLU A 37 -10.19 12.97 -3.78
N SER A 38 -11.29 12.21 -3.85
CA SER A 38 -11.23 10.77 -3.67
C SER A 38 -10.51 10.10 -4.83
N VAL A 39 -9.52 9.30 -4.53
CA VAL A 39 -8.77 8.48 -5.51
C VAL A 39 -9.66 7.49 -6.28
N ILE A 40 -10.85 7.18 -5.76
CA ILE A 40 -11.84 6.31 -6.41
C ILE A 40 -12.54 7.03 -7.58
N ASN A 41 -12.37 8.35 -7.72
CA ASN A 41 -12.97 9.12 -8.78
C ASN A 41 -12.27 8.82 -10.12
N ALA A 42 -13.04 8.64 -11.19
CA ALA A 42 -12.54 8.32 -12.53
C ALA A 42 -11.53 9.32 -13.11
N LYS A 43 -11.52 10.57 -12.63
CA LYS A 43 -10.49 11.57 -12.98
C LYS A 43 -9.08 11.10 -12.67
N PHE A 44 -8.87 10.38 -11.55
CA PHE A 44 -7.55 9.92 -11.14
C PHE A 44 -6.97 8.84 -12.01
N TYR A 45 -7.79 8.08 -12.73
CA TYR A 45 -7.28 7.02 -13.60
C TYR A 45 -6.42 7.57 -14.75
N LYS A 46 -6.73 8.77 -15.23
CA LYS A 46 -5.90 9.46 -16.23
C LYS A 46 -4.53 9.89 -15.68
N ILE A 47 -4.47 10.20 -14.39
CA ILE A 47 -3.22 10.52 -13.71
C ILE A 47 -2.34 9.26 -13.63
N PHE A 48 -2.93 8.10 -13.32
CA PHE A 48 -2.21 6.83 -13.25
C PHE A 48 -1.63 6.40 -14.61
N GLU A 49 -2.29 6.75 -15.72
CA GLU A 49 -1.78 6.47 -17.08
C GLU A 49 -0.47 7.21 -17.41
N GLN A 50 -0.16 8.28 -16.68
CA GLN A 50 1.06 9.09 -16.87
C GLN A 50 2.13 8.80 -15.81
N ALA A 51 1.85 7.91 -14.88
CA ALA A 51 2.78 7.58 -13.81
C ALA A 51 3.92 6.68 -14.28
N ASP A 52 5.08 6.80 -13.66
CA ASP A 52 6.16 5.81 -13.72
C ASP A 52 6.05 4.81 -12.57
N LEU A 53 5.52 5.25 -11.41
CA LEU A 53 5.24 4.43 -10.24
C LEU A 53 4.05 5.00 -9.49
N ILE A 54 3.15 4.13 -9.02
CA ILE A 54 2.04 4.48 -8.13
C ILE A 54 2.34 3.91 -6.75
N ILE A 55 2.20 4.72 -5.70
CA ILE A 55 2.42 4.27 -4.32
C ILE A 55 1.11 4.43 -3.55
N ASP A 56 0.55 3.33 -3.08
CA ASP A 56 -0.61 3.30 -2.19
C ASP A 56 -0.17 3.11 -0.74
N ALA A 57 -0.25 4.18 0.03
CA ALA A 57 0.00 4.22 1.47
C ALA A 57 -1.27 4.55 2.27
N THR A 58 -2.45 4.28 1.70
CA THR A 58 -3.72 4.55 2.38
C THR A 58 -4.01 3.59 3.52
N ALA A 59 -3.42 2.41 3.50
CA ALA A 59 -3.68 1.30 4.43
C ALA A 59 -5.17 0.91 4.52
N THR A 60 -5.98 1.36 3.56
CA THR A 60 -7.44 1.12 3.52
C THR A 60 -7.73 0.04 2.49
N SER A 61 -8.12 -1.15 2.95
CA SER A 61 -8.29 -2.33 2.07
C SER A 61 -9.21 -2.06 0.88
N ASN A 62 -10.37 -1.42 1.09
CA ASN A 62 -11.32 -1.12 0.02
C ASN A 62 -10.73 -0.19 -1.05
N VAL A 63 -9.93 0.80 -0.66
CA VAL A 63 -9.26 1.72 -1.58
C VAL A 63 -8.20 0.98 -2.36
N SER A 64 -7.34 0.23 -1.69
CA SER A 64 -6.28 -0.57 -2.32
C SER A 64 -6.84 -1.60 -3.30
N GLN A 65 -7.94 -2.27 -2.94
CA GLN A 65 -8.64 -3.20 -3.84
C GLN A 65 -9.17 -2.49 -5.08
N ARG A 66 -9.80 -1.32 -4.90
CA ARG A 66 -10.33 -0.56 -6.03
C ARG A 66 -9.24 -0.08 -6.97
N ILE A 67 -8.13 0.43 -6.43
CA ILE A 67 -6.94 0.78 -7.23
C ILE A 67 -6.44 -0.44 -8.02
N ASN A 68 -6.35 -1.60 -7.37
CA ASN A 68 -5.91 -2.85 -7.99
C ASN A 68 -6.83 -3.30 -9.13
N GLU A 69 -8.16 -3.23 -8.96
CA GLU A 69 -9.13 -3.55 -10.01
C GLU A 69 -8.98 -2.64 -11.23
N VAL A 70 -8.87 -1.33 -11.00
CA VAL A 70 -8.67 -0.34 -12.06
C VAL A 70 -7.35 -0.58 -12.78
N TYR A 71 -6.29 -0.87 -12.05
CA TYR A 71 -4.98 -1.16 -12.60
C TYR A 71 -5.01 -2.33 -13.59
N PHE A 72 -5.65 -3.43 -13.23
CA PHE A 72 -5.73 -4.60 -14.09
C PHE A 72 -6.75 -4.44 -15.23
N SER A 73 -7.82 -3.68 -15.05
CA SER A 73 -8.84 -3.45 -16.07
C SER A 73 -8.45 -2.37 -17.09
N ASN A 74 -7.62 -1.40 -16.71
CA ASN A 74 -7.20 -0.32 -17.60
C ASN A 74 -5.84 -0.64 -18.25
N LYS A 75 -5.88 -0.93 -19.55
CA LYS A 75 -4.66 -1.27 -20.32
C LYS A 75 -3.68 -0.10 -20.48
N ASN A 76 -4.14 1.15 -20.31
CA ASN A 76 -3.29 2.32 -20.46
C ASN A 76 -2.41 2.58 -19.23
N ILE A 77 -2.78 2.08 -18.06
CA ILE A 77 -1.95 2.19 -16.86
C ILE A 77 -0.82 1.16 -16.97
N GLN A 78 0.40 1.61 -17.19
CA GLN A 78 1.58 0.75 -17.33
C GLN A 78 2.49 0.78 -16.08
N ALA A 79 2.40 1.83 -15.29
CA ALA A 79 3.19 2.00 -14.08
C ALA A 79 2.93 0.87 -13.08
N PRO A 80 3.93 0.26 -12.46
CA PRO A 80 3.71 -0.68 -11.37
C PRO A 80 3.12 0.03 -10.14
N ILE A 81 2.54 -0.75 -9.23
CA ILE A 81 1.98 -0.24 -7.97
C ILE A 81 2.73 -0.83 -6.79
N LEU A 82 3.14 0.04 -5.87
CA LEU A 82 3.65 -0.32 -4.56
C LEU A 82 2.57 -0.06 -3.51
N TYR A 83 2.09 -1.11 -2.87
CA TYR A 83 1.22 -1.05 -1.69
C TYR A 83 2.06 -1.16 -0.43
N THR A 84 1.81 -0.32 0.57
CA THR A 84 2.48 -0.40 1.86
C THR A 84 1.48 -0.17 3.00
N TRP A 85 1.59 -0.97 4.06
CA TRP A 85 0.69 -0.90 5.21
C TRP A 85 1.34 -1.39 6.50
N ILE A 86 0.73 -1.03 7.60
CA ILE A 86 1.12 -1.42 8.94
C ILE A 86 0.05 -2.37 9.49
N MET A 87 0.48 -3.46 10.12
CA MET A 87 -0.40 -4.43 10.76
C MET A 87 -0.29 -4.40 12.28
N GLY A 88 -1.42 -4.74 12.93
CA GLY A 88 -1.53 -4.74 14.38
C GLY A 88 -1.20 -3.36 14.95
N ASN A 89 -0.66 -3.31 16.13
CA ASN A 89 -0.24 -2.09 16.81
C ASN A 89 1.14 -1.57 16.33
N GLY A 90 1.48 -1.74 15.07
CA GLY A 90 2.77 -1.38 14.51
C GLY A 90 3.83 -2.47 14.64
N GLU A 91 3.43 -3.69 14.93
CA GLU A 91 4.34 -4.81 15.18
C GLU A 91 4.83 -5.50 13.90
N CYS A 92 4.11 -5.27 12.80
CA CYS A 92 4.48 -5.75 11.47
C CYS A 92 4.22 -4.67 10.43
N VAL A 93 5.16 -4.49 9.53
CA VAL A 93 5.00 -3.66 8.34
C VAL A 93 5.17 -4.52 7.10
N GLN A 94 4.38 -4.23 6.09
CA GLN A 94 4.33 -5.03 4.87
C GLN A 94 4.28 -4.13 3.64
N SER A 95 4.89 -4.59 2.57
CA SER A 95 4.83 -3.92 1.27
C SER A 95 4.70 -4.96 0.16
N LEU A 96 3.90 -4.65 -0.86
CA LEU A 96 3.67 -5.48 -2.03
C LEU A 96 3.89 -4.66 -3.29
N PHE A 97 4.82 -5.09 -4.11
CA PHE A 97 5.08 -4.50 -5.41
C PHE A 97 4.38 -5.30 -6.51
N VAL A 98 3.46 -4.68 -7.22
CA VAL A 98 2.64 -5.31 -8.26
C VAL A 98 2.97 -4.72 -9.61
N ASP A 99 3.41 -5.59 -10.52
CA ASP A 99 3.59 -5.29 -11.94
C ASP A 99 2.75 -6.29 -12.75
N LYS A 100 1.76 -5.80 -13.52
CA LYS A 100 0.88 -6.66 -14.31
C LYS A 100 1.59 -7.44 -15.41
N ASN A 101 2.82 -7.04 -15.77
CA ASN A 101 3.65 -7.75 -16.75
C ASN A 101 4.38 -8.96 -16.13
N VAL A 102 4.26 -9.15 -14.81
CA VAL A 102 4.91 -10.24 -14.09
C VAL A 102 3.86 -11.08 -13.36
N LYS A 103 3.93 -12.39 -13.52
CA LYS A 103 2.99 -13.34 -12.92
C LYS A 103 3.26 -13.50 -11.43
N THR A 104 2.83 -12.51 -10.63
CA THR A 104 2.90 -12.52 -9.17
C THR A 104 1.55 -12.17 -8.56
N ALA A 105 1.40 -12.42 -7.26
CA ALA A 105 0.18 -12.06 -6.54
C ALA A 105 -0.10 -10.57 -6.63
N CYS A 106 -1.35 -10.22 -6.87
CA CYS A 106 -1.84 -8.84 -6.80
C CYS A 106 -2.45 -8.53 -5.43
N ARG A 107 -2.84 -7.28 -5.19
CA ARG A 107 -3.46 -6.86 -3.92
C ARG A 107 -4.71 -7.67 -3.58
N SER A 108 -5.54 -8.01 -4.58
CA SER A 108 -6.74 -8.83 -4.37
C SER A 108 -6.44 -10.30 -4.06
N CYS A 109 -5.27 -10.82 -4.42
CA CYS A 109 -4.86 -12.18 -4.05
C CYS A 109 -4.64 -12.30 -2.55
N ILE A 110 -3.99 -11.32 -1.93
CA ILE A 110 -3.63 -11.37 -0.51
C ILE A 110 -4.84 -11.33 0.43
N ASP A 111 -5.99 -10.92 -0.07
CA ASP A 111 -7.24 -10.90 0.71
C ASP A 111 -8.06 -12.19 0.56
N LYS A 112 -7.57 -13.17 -0.19
CA LYS A 112 -8.28 -14.46 -0.36
C LYS A 112 -8.02 -15.39 0.81
N SER A 113 -9.07 -16.05 1.28
CA SER A 113 -8.99 -17.10 2.31
C SER A 113 -8.06 -18.22 1.84
N GLY A 114 -7.24 -18.75 2.73
CA GLY A 114 -6.21 -19.74 2.41
C GLY A 114 -4.93 -19.13 1.80
N TYR A 115 -4.84 -17.81 1.72
CA TYR A 115 -3.63 -17.14 1.31
C TYR A 115 -2.79 -16.76 2.57
N PRO A 116 -1.49 -17.07 2.62
CA PRO A 116 -0.70 -16.94 3.85
C PRO A 116 -0.79 -15.56 4.52
N ILE A 117 -0.84 -14.49 3.72
CA ILE A 117 -0.94 -13.12 4.22
C ILE A 117 -2.30 -12.86 4.85
N ARG A 118 -3.38 -13.35 4.25
CA ARG A 118 -4.73 -13.22 4.76
C ARG A 118 -4.93 -14.02 6.04
N ASP A 119 -4.46 -15.25 6.06
CA ASP A 119 -4.58 -16.15 7.21
C ASP A 119 -3.85 -15.58 8.42
N GLN A 120 -2.68 -14.95 8.22
CA GLN A 120 -1.98 -14.23 9.29
C GLN A 120 -2.81 -13.04 9.78
N TYR A 121 -3.43 -12.28 8.87
CA TYR A 121 -4.25 -11.13 9.21
C TYR A 121 -5.47 -11.54 10.04
N ASP A 122 -6.16 -12.60 9.67
CA ASP A 122 -7.32 -13.12 10.38
C ASP A 122 -6.94 -13.62 11.79
N ALA A 123 -5.77 -14.24 11.94
CA ALA A 123 -5.26 -14.64 13.25
C ALA A 123 -4.98 -13.47 14.19
N LEU A 124 -4.69 -12.29 13.65
CA LEU A 124 -4.45 -11.06 14.42
C LEU A 124 -5.72 -10.27 14.74
N ALA A 125 -6.80 -10.49 14.01
CA ALA A 125 -8.05 -9.75 14.19
C ALA A 125 -8.63 -9.88 15.63
N GLY A 126 -8.31 -10.97 16.31
CA GLY A 126 -8.66 -11.17 17.72
C GLY A 126 -7.74 -10.47 18.74
N LEU A 127 -6.61 -9.93 18.29
CA LEU A 127 -5.60 -9.26 19.13
C LEU A 127 -5.62 -7.73 18.97
N ASN A 128 -6.45 -7.20 18.09
CA ASN A 128 -6.49 -5.77 17.81
C ASN A 128 -7.14 -5.01 18.95
N THR A 129 -6.37 -4.23 19.65
CA THR A 129 -6.84 -3.13 20.48
C THR A 129 -7.21 -1.95 19.58
N ILE A 130 -8.38 -2.02 18.97
CA ILE A 130 -8.98 -0.85 18.32
C ILE A 130 -9.43 0.09 19.44
N VAL A 131 -8.83 1.27 19.51
CA VAL A 131 -9.25 2.30 20.45
C VAL A 131 -10.19 3.25 19.71
N ASN A 132 -11.49 3.16 20.04
CA ASN A 132 -12.50 4.09 19.56
C ASN A 132 -12.35 5.43 20.29
N PHE A 133 -11.83 6.45 19.62
CA PHE A 133 -11.62 7.79 20.20
C PHE A 133 -12.77 8.76 20.00
N SER A 134 -13.85 8.38 19.41
CA SER A 134 -15.14 9.07 19.29
C SER A 134 -15.91 8.52 18.09
N ALA A 135 -17.18 8.88 17.98
CA ALA A 135 -18.15 8.34 17.03
C ALA A 135 -17.77 8.37 15.52
N CYS A 136 -16.59 8.78 15.15
CA CYS A 136 -16.21 9.02 13.74
C CYS A 136 -14.92 8.36 13.25
N SER A 137 -14.10 7.72 14.09
CA SER A 137 -12.88 7.07 13.60
C SER A 137 -12.36 5.99 14.53
N ASP A 138 -12.21 4.80 14.01
CA ASP A 138 -11.42 3.73 14.62
C ASP A 138 -9.93 4.06 14.45
N TYR A 139 -9.20 4.12 15.54
CA TYR A 139 -7.77 4.40 15.53
C TYR A 139 -7.01 3.19 16.09
N THR A 140 -6.07 2.69 15.33
CA THR A 140 -5.10 1.70 15.80
C THR A 140 -3.82 2.42 16.19
N PRO A 141 -3.50 2.52 17.48
CA PRO A 141 -2.29 3.22 17.91
C PRO A 141 -1.04 2.42 17.51
N TYR A 142 -0.15 3.05 16.78
CA TYR A 142 1.17 2.50 16.50
C TYR A 142 2.25 3.58 16.69
N SER A 143 3.47 3.14 16.96
CA SER A 143 4.59 4.04 17.19
C SER A 143 5.08 4.68 15.87
N VAL A 144 5.71 5.83 15.96
CA VAL A 144 6.39 6.49 14.83
C VAL A 144 7.40 5.56 14.17
N SER A 145 8.04 4.68 14.93
CA SER A 145 8.98 3.67 14.39
C SER A 145 8.32 2.69 13.41
N ALA A 146 7.02 2.41 13.55
CA ALA A 146 6.29 1.58 12.60
C ALA A 146 6.14 2.28 11.24
N SER A 147 5.77 3.58 11.24
CA SER A 147 5.69 4.38 10.01
C SER A 147 7.05 4.51 9.34
N GLN A 148 8.10 4.74 10.11
CA GLN A 148 9.48 4.78 9.59
C GLN A 148 9.88 3.43 8.98
N SER A 149 9.57 2.32 9.65
CA SER A 149 9.85 0.98 9.14
C SER A 149 9.10 0.67 7.84
N ALA A 150 7.84 1.12 7.72
CA ALA A 150 7.07 0.99 6.48
C ALA A 150 7.68 1.82 5.34
N SER A 151 8.11 3.05 5.63
CA SER A 151 8.77 3.92 4.66
C SER A 151 10.10 3.33 4.18
N VAL A 152 10.91 2.79 5.08
CA VAL A 152 12.19 2.13 4.72
C VAL A 152 11.91 0.91 3.84
N LEU A 153 10.95 0.07 4.20
CA LEU A 153 10.62 -1.13 3.42
C LEU A 153 10.13 -0.79 2.01
N ALA A 154 9.30 0.25 1.89
CA ALA A 154 8.82 0.76 0.61
C ALA A 154 9.99 1.35 -0.22
N THR A 155 10.87 2.11 0.41
CA THR A 155 12.05 2.70 -0.25
C THR A 155 12.99 1.63 -0.78
N ASP A 156 13.26 0.59 -0.01
CA ASP A 156 14.09 -0.55 -0.43
C ASP A 156 13.51 -1.21 -1.70
N LEU A 157 12.17 -1.40 -1.76
CA LEU A 157 11.52 -1.94 -2.96
C LEU A 157 11.64 -1.02 -4.17
N ILE A 158 11.49 0.29 -3.99
CA ILE A 158 11.64 1.27 -5.06
C ILE A 158 13.08 1.27 -5.60
N LEU A 159 14.07 1.26 -4.71
CA LEU A 159 15.48 1.24 -5.10
C LEU A 159 15.85 -0.04 -5.86
N ASP A 160 15.33 -1.18 -5.43
CA ASP A 160 15.56 -2.45 -6.12
C ASP A 160 14.86 -2.49 -7.48
N TRP A 161 13.65 -1.92 -7.58
CA TRP A 161 12.96 -1.75 -8.86
C TRP A 161 13.75 -0.86 -9.83
N LEU A 162 14.26 0.27 -9.36
CA LEU A 162 15.09 1.18 -10.17
C LEU A 162 16.39 0.50 -10.65
N ARG A 163 16.89 -0.49 -9.89
CA ARG A 163 18.04 -1.31 -10.27
C ARG A 163 17.69 -2.50 -11.17
N GLY A 164 16.40 -2.69 -11.49
CA GLY A 164 15.91 -3.80 -12.30
C GLY A 164 15.83 -5.15 -11.58
N ASN A 165 15.89 -5.18 -10.25
CA ASN A 165 15.87 -6.41 -9.44
C ASN A 165 14.91 -6.30 -8.25
N VAL A 166 13.62 -6.23 -8.50
CA VAL A 166 12.58 -6.14 -7.47
C VAL A 166 12.11 -7.52 -7.02
N SER A 167 12.97 -8.31 -6.41
CA SER A 167 12.62 -9.61 -5.81
C SER A 167 13.24 -9.69 -4.40
N PRO A 168 12.49 -10.15 -3.39
CA PRO A 168 11.07 -10.51 -3.44
C PRO A 168 10.14 -9.28 -3.53
N ARG A 169 8.99 -9.44 -4.22
CA ARG A 169 7.99 -8.36 -4.42
C ARG A 169 7.09 -8.15 -3.21
N TYR A 170 6.80 -9.19 -2.46
CA TYR A 170 6.19 -9.04 -1.13
C TYR A 170 7.29 -9.04 -0.10
N ARG A 171 7.31 -7.99 0.71
CA ARG A 171 8.25 -7.84 1.83
C ARG A 171 7.53 -7.55 3.12
N THR A 172 8.06 -8.11 4.19
CA THR A 172 7.55 -7.94 5.54
C THR A 172 8.68 -7.75 6.52
N ARG A 173 8.44 -6.96 7.56
CA ARG A 173 9.35 -6.73 8.66
C ARG A 173 8.57 -6.77 9.97
N TYR A 174 9.05 -7.53 10.93
CA TYR A 174 8.45 -7.71 12.24
C TYR A 174 9.28 -7.02 13.32
N THR A 175 8.62 -6.49 14.33
CA THR A 175 9.27 -6.04 15.56
C THR A 175 9.50 -7.24 16.49
N GLU A 176 10.32 -7.04 17.52
CA GLU A 176 10.55 -8.06 18.55
C GLU A 176 9.29 -8.39 19.37
N ARG A 177 8.33 -7.46 19.39
CA ARG A 177 7.03 -7.63 20.11
C ARG A 177 6.02 -8.48 19.36
N TRP A 178 6.34 -8.87 18.13
CA TRP A 178 5.44 -9.70 17.34
C TRP A 178 5.24 -11.07 17.97
N VAL A 179 3.99 -11.42 18.24
CA VAL A 179 3.59 -12.73 18.79
C VAL A 179 2.74 -13.42 17.72
N GLY A 180 3.22 -14.51 17.17
CA GLY A 180 2.52 -15.30 16.17
C GLY A 180 3.43 -15.80 15.03
N ASN A 181 2.81 -16.43 14.04
CA ASN A 181 3.53 -16.92 12.89
C ASN A 181 4.03 -15.76 12.03
N LYS A 182 5.27 -15.84 11.57
CA LYS A 182 5.85 -14.89 10.63
C LYS A 182 5.69 -15.41 9.21
N ILE A 183 5.25 -14.55 8.32
CA ILE A 183 5.25 -14.81 6.88
C ILE A 183 6.57 -14.29 6.32
N GLU A 184 7.21 -15.07 5.49
CA GLU A 184 8.47 -14.67 4.85
C GLU A 184 8.23 -13.73 3.67
N SER A 185 9.21 -12.86 3.42
CA SER A 185 9.27 -12.08 2.19
C SER A 185 9.47 -13.02 1.00
N ALA A 186 8.61 -12.97 -0.01
CA ALA A 186 8.62 -13.89 -1.15
C ALA A 186 7.94 -13.31 -2.39
N ASP A 187 8.19 -13.91 -3.53
CA ASP A 187 7.42 -13.72 -4.75
C ASP A 187 6.25 -14.71 -4.78
N TYR A 188 5.12 -14.32 -4.18
CA TYR A 188 3.94 -15.15 -4.14
C TYR A 188 3.27 -15.24 -5.51
N LEU A 189 2.77 -16.44 -5.85
CA LEU A 189 2.00 -16.67 -7.08
C LEU A 189 0.57 -16.13 -6.96
N PRO A 190 -0.09 -15.79 -8.08
CA PRO A 190 -1.49 -15.42 -8.08
C PRO A 190 -2.38 -16.49 -7.43
N HIS A 191 -3.35 -16.07 -6.63
CA HIS A 191 -4.34 -17.00 -6.09
C HIS A 191 -5.20 -17.56 -7.20
N LYS A 192 -5.46 -18.88 -7.19
CA LYS A 192 -6.22 -19.58 -8.25
C LYS A 192 -7.61 -19.00 -8.50
N ASP A 193 -8.25 -18.46 -7.47
CA ASP A 193 -9.60 -17.88 -7.54
C ASP A 193 -9.58 -16.34 -7.60
N CYS A 194 -8.43 -15.74 -7.95
CA CYS A 194 -8.35 -14.30 -8.11
C CYS A 194 -8.88 -13.87 -9.47
N HIS A 195 -10.08 -13.31 -9.50
CA HIS A 195 -10.71 -12.80 -10.72
C HIS A 195 -10.06 -11.53 -11.28
N VAL A 196 -9.22 -10.84 -10.52
CA VAL A 196 -8.60 -9.58 -10.93
C VAL A 196 -7.38 -9.84 -11.80
N CYS A 197 -6.36 -10.51 -11.27
CA CYS A 197 -5.11 -10.70 -12.01
C CYS A 197 -5.12 -11.93 -12.94
N GLN A 198 -6.04 -12.88 -12.76
CA GLN A 198 -6.14 -14.04 -13.67
C GLN A 198 -6.85 -13.72 -14.99
N ASN A 199 -7.72 -12.70 -15.01
CA ASN A 199 -8.40 -12.28 -16.24
C ASN A 199 -7.61 -11.23 -17.03
N ALA A 200 -6.44 -10.85 -16.56
CA ALA A 200 -5.60 -9.82 -17.20
C ALA A 200 -4.50 -10.40 -18.12
N CYS A 201 -4.41 -11.74 -18.22
CA CYS A 201 -3.48 -12.45 -19.10
C CYS A 201 -4.14 -12.86 -20.42
#